data_9e652b107bdad389092e1cdeb492c431
#
_entry.id   9e652b107bdad389092e1cdeb492c431
#
_cell.length_a   1.000
_cell.length_b   1.000
_cell.length_c   1.000
_cell.angle_alpha   90.00
_cell.angle_beta   90.00
_cell.angle_gamma   90.00
#
_symmetry.space_group_name_H-M   'P 1'
#
loop_
_entity.id
_entity.type
_entity.pdbx_description
1 polymer ?
#
loop_
_entity_poly.entity_id
_entity_poly.type
_entity_poly.pdbx_seq_one_letter_code
_entity_poly.pdbx_strand_id
1 'polypeptide(L)'
;ESILDILEVKARAGLDVRLVYDDVGCVSTLPAKFYKEIRARGIKCEVFNPFRPIVSVVLNNRDHRKIMVIDGHTGFTGGINLADEYINRKVRFGYWKDTGVMLKGEAVWNFTVMFLQMWSVLTGSTEELQVIPPYQSHSYYKEPFESDGFVQPYGDTPLDHETVGENVYLNIISQ
;
A
#
# COMPACT_ATOMS: atom_id res chain seq x y z
N GLU A 1 9.63 -12.19 15.84
CA GLU A 1 8.29 -12.16 15.23
C GLU A 1 8.36 -11.37 13.95
N SER A 2 7.92 -11.95 12.84
CA SER A 2 7.88 -11.27 11.55
C SER A 2 6.56 -10.50 11.37
N ILE A 3 6.52 -9.55 10.43
CA ILE A 3 5.28 -8.85 10.07
C ILE A 3 4.21 -9.85 9.62
N LEU A 4 4.59 -10.89 8.89
CA LEU A 4 3.66 -11.93 8.43
C LEU A 4 3.06 -12.73 9.58
N ASP A 5 3.80 -12.97 10.65
CA ASP A 5 3.28 -13.67 11.83
C ASP A 5 2.21 -12.82 12.53
N ILE A 6 2.42 -11.50 12.61
CA ILE A 6 1.43 -10.57 13.14
C ILE A 6 0.17 -10.57 12.28
N LEU A 7 0.31 -10.47 10.96
CA LEU A 7 -0.82 -10.47 10.03
C LEU A 7 -1.60 -11.80 10.08
N GLU A 8 -0.91 -12.93 10.19
CA GLU A 8 -1.53 -14.24 10.37
C GLU A 8 -2.37 -14.31 11.63
N VAL A 9 -1.83 -13.85 12.77
CA VAL A 9 -2.57 -13.79 14.03
C VAL A 9 -3.85 -12.96 13.90
N LYS A 10 -3.77 -11.83 13.20
CA LYS A 10 -4.93 -10.97 12.96
C LYS A 10 -5.96 -11.63 12.04
N ALA A 11 -5.52 -12.26 10.96
CA ALA A 11 -6.41 -13.01 10.05
C ALA A 11 -7.11 -14.18 10.76
N ARG A 12 -6.38 -14.94 11.57
CA ARG A 12 -6.94 -16.03 12.39
C ARG A 12 -7.92 -15.55 13.46
N ALA A 13 -7.78 -14.31 13.91
CA ALA A 13 -8.74 -13.67 14.81
C ALA A 13 -10.02 -13.18 14.09
N GLY A 14 -10.14 -13.40 12.78
CA GLY A 14 -11.33 -13.06 11.98
C GLY A 14 -11.28 -11.65 11.38
N LEU A 15 -10.15 -10.95 11.44
CA LEU A 15 -10.00 -9.65 10.79
C LEU A 15 -9.77 -9.81 9.27
N ASP A 16 -10.28 -8.87 8.49
CA ASP A 16 -10.06 -8.82 7.04
C ASP A 16 -8.65 -8.28 6.75
N VAL A 17 -7.70 -9.18 6.61
CA VAL A 17 -6.31 -8.85 6.30
C VAL A 17 -6.04 -9.07 4.81
N ARG A 18 -5.63 -8.01 4.13
CA ARG A 18 -5.34 -8.00 2.70
C ARG A 18 -3.93 -7.57 2.42
N LEU A 19 -3.29 -8.21 1.46
CA LEU A 19 -1.94 -7.91 1.03
C LEU A 19 -1.86 -7.88 -0.50
N VAL A 20 -1.24 -6.84 -1.04
CA VAL A 20 -0.86 -6.74 -2.45
C VAL A 20 0.64 -6.56 -2.53
N TYR A 21 1.28 -7.26 -3.44
CA TYR A 21 2.69 -7.05 -3.74
C TYR A 21 2.96 -7.09 -5.24
N ASP A 22 3.99 -6.37 -5.67
CA ASP A 22 4.46 -6.36 -7.05
C ASP A 22 5.41 -7.55 -7.30
N ASP A 23 5.00 -8.48 -8.18
CA ASP A 23 5.73 -9.74 -8.40
C ASP A 23 7.12 -9.51 -8.99
N VAL A 24 7.23 -8.67 -10.00
CA VAL A 24 8.53 -8.39 -10.65
C VAL A 24 9.49 -7.70 -9.68
N GLY A 25 8.97 -6.80 -8.78
CA GLY A 25 9.76 -6.19 -7.70
C GLY A 25 10.30 -7.17 -6.70
N CYS A 26 9.65 -8.31 -6.57
CA CYS A 26 9.95 -9.31 -5.57
C CYS A 26 10.56 -10.58 -6.14
N VAL A 27 10.70 -10.73 -7.47
CA VAL A 27 11.11 -11.97 -8.14
C VAL A 27 12.46 -12.52 -7.68
N SER A 28 13.36 -11.65 -7.25
CA SER A 28 14.69 -12.06 -6.74
C SER A 28 14.73 -12.30 -5.23
N THR A 29 13.66 -11.96 -4.51
CA THR A 29 13.65 -11.97 -3.04
C THR A 29 12.59 -12.88 -2.45
N LEU A 30 11.50 -13.12 -3.15
CA LEU A 30 10.43 -14.00 -2.70
C LEU A 30 10.40 -15.30 -3.49
N PRO A 31 10.00 -16.41 -2.86
CA PRO A 31 9.84 -17.68 -3.55
C PRO A 31 8.73 -17.61 -4.60
N ALA A 32 8.86 -18.39 -5.66
CA ALA A 32 7.82 -18.50 -6.68
C ALA A 32 6.48 -18.90 -6.05
N LYS A 33 5.41 -18.19 -6.44
CA LYS A 33 4.05 -18.41 -5.91
C LYS A 33 3.90 -18.09 -4.41
N PHE A 34 4.66 -17.16 -3.90
CA PHE A 34 4.60 -16.70 -2.51
C PHE A 34 3.17 -16.35 -2.04
N TYR A 35 2.32 -15.85 -2.92
CA TYR A 35 0.90 -15.60 -2.62
C TYR A 35 0.16 -16.83 -2.08
N LYS A 36 0.58 -18.05 -2.46
CA LYS A 36 -0.04 -19.27 -1.95
C LYS A 36 0.29 -19.51 -0.47
N GLU A 37 1.52 -19.20 -0.08
CA GLU A 37 1.94 -19.25 1.31
C GLU A 37 1.16 -18.24 2.15
N ILE A 38 1.03 -17.01 1.65
CA ILE A 38 0.27 -15.95 2.32
C ILE A 38 -1.20 -16.35 2.49
N ARG A 39 -1.81 -16.86 1.44
CA ARG A 39 -3.21 -17.34 1.49
C ARG A 39 -3.41 -18.52 2.45
N ALA A 40 -2.42 -19.42 2.55
CA ALA A 40 -2.45 -20.53 3.51
C ALA A 40 -2.42 -20.06 4.97
N ARG A 41 -1.90 -18.85 5.24
CA ARG A 41 -1.93 -18.21 6.56
C ARG A 41 -3.28 -17.52 6.86
N GLY A 42 -4.26 -17.59 5.94
CA GLY A 42 -5.57 -16.94 6.09
C GLY A 42 -5.60 -15.48 5.66
N ILE A 43 -4.52 -14.97 5.09
CA ILE A 43 -4.41 -13.59 4.59
C ILE A 43 -4.89 -13.56 3.13
N LYS A 44 -5.80 -12.67 2.78
CA LYS A 44 -6.17 -12.43 1.39
C LYS A 44 -4.99 -11.79 0.67
N CYS A 45 -4.56 -12.36 -0.45
CA CYS A 45 -3.36 -11.89 -1.14
C CYS A 45 -3.58 -11.83 -2.65
N GLU A 46 -3.28 -10.68 -3.24
CA GLU A 46 -3.26 -10.48 -4.68
C GLU A 46 -1.89 -10.04 -5.17
N VAL A 47 -1.60 -10.34 -6.43
CA VAL A 47 -0.29 -10.12 -7.04
C VAL A 47 -0.44 -9.10 -8.16
N PHE A 48 0.24 -7.98 -8.02
CA PHE A 48 0.28 -6.99 -9.08
C PHE A 48 1.27 -7.42 -10.16
N ASN A 49 0.81 -7.37 -11.42
CA ASN A 49 1.58 -7.67 -12.63
C ASN A 49 2.44 -8.95 -12.51
N PRO A 50 1.81 -10.15 -12.42
CA PRO A 50 2.52 -11.41 -12.25
C PRO A 50 3.57 -11.61 -13.35
N PHE A 51 4.78 -11.97 -12.97
CA PHE A 51 5.87 -12.24 -13.90
C PHE A 51 5.49 -13.37 -14.87
N ARG A 52 5.42 -13.04 -16.15
CA ARG A 52 5.26 -14.00 -17.25
C ARG A 52 6.49 -13.92 -18.14
N PRO A 53 7.19 -15.04 -18.38
CA PRO A 53 8.48 -15.05 -19.09
C PRO A 53 8.37 -14.70 -20.59
N ILE A 54 7.23 -14.27 -21.07
CA ILE A 54 7.03 -13.82 -22.45
C ILE A 54 7.08 -12.31 -22.49
N VAL A 55 7.90 -11.75 -23.36
CA VAL A 55 8.13 -10.32 -23.54
C VAL A 55 6.80 -9.57 -23.65
N SER A 56 6.48 -8.79 -22.63
CA SER A 56 5.31 -7.91 -22.64
C SER A 56 5.74 -6.49 -22.28
N VAL A 57 5.33 -5.52 -23.08
CA VAL A 57 5.50 -4.08 -22.79
C VAL A 57 4.83 -3.70 -21.45
N VAL A 58 3.85 -4.46 -21.01
CA VAL A 58 3.15 -4.31 -19.73
C VAL A 58 4.06 -4.57 -18.52
N LEU A 59 5.21 -5.21 -18.68
CA LEU A 59 6.18 -5.43 -17.58
C LEU A 59 6.77 -4.15 -16.99
N ASN A 60 6.69 -3.03 -17.71
CA ASN A 60 7.18 -1.75 -17.20
C ASN A 60 6.21 -1.06 -16.22
N ASN A 61 4.95 -1.47 -16.19
CA ASN A 61 3.98 -0.95 -15.23
C ASN A 61 4.21 -1.61 -13.87
N ARG A 62 4.68 -0.82 -12.90
CA ARG A 62 5.05 -1.29 -11.58
C ARG A 62 4.26 -0.53 -10.52
N ASP A 63 3.83 -1.21 -9.47
CA ASP A 63 3.33 -0.54 -8.29
C ASP A 63 4.45 -0.37 -7.27
N HIS A 64 4.88 0.86 -7.06
CA HIS A 64 5.96 1.20 -6.12
C HIS A 64 5.44 1.85 -4.83
N ARG A 65 4.12 1.93 -4.66
CA ARG A 65 3.50 2.51 -3.46
C ARG A 65 3.75 1.60 -2.25
N LYS A 66 4.05 2.21 -1.13
CA LYS A 66 4.14 1.56 0.18
C LYS A 66 3.04 2.15 1.03
N ILE A 67 1.90 1.47 1.06
CA ILE A 67 0.71 1.91 1.77
C ILE A 67 0.29 0.80 2.73
N MET A 68 0.08 1.16 3.98
CA MET A 68 -0.58 0.30 4.96
C MET A 68 -1.73 1.08 5.57
N VAL A 69 -2.92 0.49 5.58
CA VAL A 69 -4.12 1.10 6.15
C VAL A 69 -4.70 0.17 7.21
N ILE A 70 -5.08 0.73 8.33
CA ILE A 70 -5.78 0.03 9.41
C ILE A 70 -7.13 0.71 9.60
N ASP A 71 -8.20 -0.05 9.34
CA ASP A 71 -9.61 0.32 9.56
C ASP A 71 -10.03 1.67 8.96
N GLY A 72 -9.32 2.14 7.92
CA GLY A 72 -9.63 3.40 7.24
C GLY A 72 -9.29 4.67 8.03
N HIS A 73 -8.70 4.56 9.20
CA HIS A 73 -8.42 5.71 10.07
C HIS A 73 -6.94 5.88 10.46
N THR A 74 -6.12 4.85 10.30
CA THR A 74 -4.67 4.94 10.52
C THR A 74 -3.96 4.44 9.27
N GLY A 75 -3.08 5.26 8.72
CA GLY A 75 -2.34 4.95 7.51
C GLY A 75 -0.85 5.19 7.66
N PHE A 76 -0.07 4.41 6.94
CA PHE A 76 1.38 4.55 6.86
C PHE A 76 1.81 4.57 5.40
N THR A 77 2.77 5.42 5.09
CA THR A 77 3.44 5.47 3.79
C THR A 77 4.89 5.90 3.95
N GLY A 78 5.70 5.69 2.93
CA GLY A 78 7.12 6.09 2.95
C GLY A 78 7.92 5.42 1.85
N GLY A 79 9.24 5.56 1.91
CA GLY A 79 10.18 4.94 0.98
C GLY A 79 10.54 3.49 1.31
N ILE A 80 10.29 3.05 2.53
CA ILE A 80 10.74 1.75 3.07
C ILE A 80 10.01 0.60 2.39
N ASN A 81 10.75 -0.32 1.76
CA ASN A 81 10.22 -1.63 1.42
C ASN A 81 10.31 -2.57 2.64
N LEU A 82 9.46 -3.61 2.65
CA LEU A 82 9.50 -4.63 3.70
C LEU A 82 10.64 -5.61 3.44
N ALA A 83 11.86 -5.15 3.67
CA ALA A 83 13.07 -5.96 3.52
C ALA A 83 14.14 -5.57 4.56
N ASP A 84 15.00 -6.53 4.90
CA ASP A 84 15.98 -6.41 5.99
C ASP A 84 17.03 -5.32 5.78
N GLU A 85 17.35 -4.99 4.53
CA GLU A 85 18.27 -3.90 4.21
C GLU A 85 17.75 -2.52 4.61
N TYR A 86 16.42 -2.29 4.52
CA TYR A 86 15.82 -0.99 4.86
C TYR A 86 15.75 -0.74 6.37
N ILE A 87 15.86 -1.79 7.17
CA ILE A 87 15.90 -1.71 8.63
C ILE A 87 17.29 -2.00 9.20
N ASN A 88 18.31 -1.99 8.34
CA ASN A 88 19.72 -2.20 8.68
C ASN A 88 20.03 -3.56 9.35
N ARG A 89 19.19 -4.57 9.15
CA ARG A 89 19.50 -5.96 9.53
C ARG A 89 20.44 -6.64 8.55
N LYS A 90 20.46 -6.18 7.31
CA LYS A 90 21.33 -6.63 6.25
C LYS A 90 21.99 -5.44 5.59
N VAL A 91 23.33 -5.40 5.60
CA VAL A 91 24.08 -4.35 4.91
C VAL A 91 24.17 -4.71 3.43
N ARG A 92 23.55 -3.89 2.56
CA ARG A 92 23.58 -4.05 1.11
C ARG A 92 24.23 -2.85 0.42
N PHE A 93 23.86 -1.63 0.82
CA PHE A 93 24.31 -0.37 0.23
C PHE A 93 24.85 0.61 1.28
N GLY A 94 25.30 0.11 2.44
CA GLY A 94 25.68 0.91 3.59
C GLY A 94 24.53 1.06 4.60
N TYR A 95 24.61 2.08 5.46
CA TYR A 95 23.58 2.37 6.43
C TYR A 95 22.37 3.02 5.75
N TRP A 96 21.21 2.40 5.86
CA TRP A 96 19.97 2.91 5.28
C TRP A 96 19.24 3.84 6.26
N LYS A 97 18.88 5.01 5.77
CA LYS A 97 18.03 5.96 6.47
C LYS A 97 16.91 6.38 5.54
N ASP A 98 15.70 6.14 5.95
CA ASP A 98 14.49 6.45 5.18
C ASP A 98 13.53 7.27 6.02
N THR A 99 12.45 7.74 5.39
CA THR A 99 11.38 8.50 6.02
C THR A 99 10.07 7.77 5.86
N GLY A 100 9.36 7.58 6.95
CA GLY A 100 8.00 7.10 6.99
C GLY A 100 7.08 8.13 7.62
N VAL A 101 5.84 8.14 7.16
CA VAL A 101 4.77 9.00 7.66
C VAL A 101 3.65 8.13 8.20
N MET A 102 3.17 8.44 9.40
CA MET A 102 1.94 7.91 9.96
C MET A 102 0.89 9.01 9.93
N LEU A 103 -0.25 8.72 9.33
CA LEU A 103 -1.42 9.58 9.30
C LEU A 103 -2.53 8.99 10.14
N LYS A 104 -3.31 9.85 10.77
CA LYS A 104 -4.52 9.47 11.50
C LYS A 104 -5.65 10.41 11.12
N GLY A 105 -6.86 9.87 10.98
CA GLY A 105 -8.05 10.64 10.66
C GLY A 105 -8.43 10.63 9.18
N GLU A 106 -9.10 11.69 8.73
CA GLU A 106 -9.79 11.74 7.43
C GLU A 106 -8.89 11.52 6.21
N ALA A 107 -7.68 12.04 6.24
CA ALA A 107 -6.72 11.89 5.13
C ALA A 107 -6.37 10.42 4.80
N VAL A 108 -6.54 9.51 5.77
CA VAL A 108 -6.30 8.07 5.56
C VAL A 108 -7.32 7.44 4.62
N TRP A 109 -8.49 8.07 4.47
CA TRP A 109 -9.51 7.58 3.55
C TRP A 109 -9.01 7.53 2.11
N ASN A 110 -8.21 8.48 1.69
CA ASN A 110 -7.62 8.48 0.34
C ASN A 110 -6.72 7.25 0.14
N PHE A 111 -5.92 6.87 1.14
CA PHE A 111 -5.13 5.63 1.06
C PHE A 111 -6.01 4.38 1.03
N THR A 112 -7.12 4.39 1.78
CA THR A 112 -8.09 3.29 1.74
C THR A 112 -8.68 3.12 0.34
N VAL A 113 -9.11 4.23 -0.27
CA VAL A 113 -9.65 4.22 -1.64
C VAL A 113 -8.60 3.74 -2.64
N MET A 114 -7.37 4.26 -2.58
CA MET A 114 -6.28 3.82 -3.47
C MET A 114 -6.03 2.31 -3.36
N PHE A 115 -6.03 1.77 -2.13
CA PHE A 115 -5.84 0.33 -1.91
C PHE A 115 -7.01 -0.48 -2.48
N LEU A 116 -8.24 -0.07 -2.20
CA LEU A 116 -9.44 -0.78 -2.65
C LEU A 116 -9.62 -0.71 -4.18
N GLN A 117 -9.26 0.39 -4.82
CA GLN A 117 -9.23 0.49 -6.28
C GLN A 117 -8.25 -0.52 -6.88
N MET A 118 -7.02 -0.60 -6.35
CA MET A 118 -6.05 -1.59 -6.80
C MET A 118 -6.55 -3.01 -6.56
N TRP A 119 -7.08 -3.27 -5.38
CA TRP A 119 -7.66 -4.57 -5.02
C TRP A 119 -8.76 -4.98 -6.01
N SER A 120 -9.67 -4.07 -6.31
CA SER A 120 -10.77 -4.28 -7.24
C SER A 120 -10.29 -4.63 -8.66
N VAL A 121 -9.27 -3.93 -9.14
CA VAL A 121 -8.66 -4.23 -10.45
C VAL A 121 -8.04 -5.63 -10.45
N LEU A 122 -7.35 -6.02 -9.39
CA LEU A 122 -6.66 -7.30 -9.31
C LEU A 122 -7.61 -8.50 -9.15
N THR A 123 -8.69 -8.31 -8.42
CA THR A 123 -9.71 -9.35 -8.19
C THR A 123 -10.75 -9.43 -9.32
N GLY A 124 -10.88 -8.39 -10.14
CA GLY A 124 -11.94 -8.24 -11.12
C GLY A 124 -13.33 -7.99 -10.49
N SER A 125 -13.37 -7.67 -9.19
CA SER A 125 -14.60 -7.39 -8.45
C SER A 125 -14.74 -5.89 -8.20
N THR A 126 -15.90 -5.34 -8.50
CA THR A 126 -16.26 -3.94 -8.20
C THR A 126 -17.14 -3.83 -6.94
N GLU A 127 -17.51 -4.95 -6.33
CA GLU A 127 -18.41 -4.97 -5.17
C GLU A 127 -17.90 -4.10 -4.02
N GLU A 128 -16.60 -4.10 -3.80
CA GLU A 128 -15.97 -3.34 -2.73
C GLU A 128 -15.97 -1.83 -2.98
N LEU A 129 -15.90 -1.42 -4.25
CA LEU A 129 -16.00 0.00 -4.61
C LEU A 129 -17.43 0.53 -4.49
N GLN A 130 -18.43 -0.35 -4.63
CA GLN A 130 -19.84 0.02 -4.46
C GLN A 130 -20.21 0.16 -2.97
N VAL A 131 -19.51 -0.55 -2.11
CA VAL A 131 -19.74 -0.59 -0.65
C VAL A 131 -18.80 0.36 0.10
N ILE A 132 -17.89 1.09 -0.58
CA ILE A 132 -17.09 2.11 0.10
C ILE A 132 -18.08 3.15 0.65
N PRO A 133 -18.42 3.12 1.94
CA PRO A 133 -19.29 4.16 2.50
C PRO A 133 -18.56 5.48 2.34
N PRO A 134 -19.30 6.59 2.09
CA PRO A 134 -18.68 7.90 2.21
C PRO A 134 -17.99 7.95 3.57
N TYR A 135 -16.82 8.58 3.61
CA TYR A 135 -16.07 8.72 4.86
C TYR A 135 -17.04 9.09 5.98
N GLN A 136 -17.27 8.16 6.87
CA GLN A 136 -17.98 8.46 8.10
C GLN A 136 -16.91 8.80 9.12
N SER A 137 -16.94 10.04 9.62
CA SER A 137 -16.08 10.44 10.74
C SER A 137 -16.46 9.62 11.97
N HIS A 138 -15.97 8.40 12.02
CA HIS A 138 -16.04 7.62 13.24
C HIS A 138 -14.99 8.21 14.16
N SER A 139 -15.44 8.66 15.32
CA SER A 139 -14.54 9.09 16.39
C SER A 139 -13.83 7.86 16.97
N TYR A 140 -12.88 7.30 16.21
CA TYR A 140 -11.99 6.26 16.71
C TYR A 140 -11.05 6.79 17.79
N TYR A 141 -10.91 8.09 17.86
CA TYR A 141 -10.09 8.79 18.83
C TYR A 141 -10.97 9.55 19.79
N LYS A 142 -10.69 9.45 21.09
CA LYS A 142 -11.45 10.11 22.13
C LYS A 142 -11.34 11.64 22.07
N GLU A 143 -10.24 12.12 21.53
CA GLU A 143 -9.94 13.54 21.40
C GLU A 143 -9.51 13.84 19.96
N PRO A 144 -9.94 14.97 19.37
CA PRO A 144 -9.45 15.39 18.06
C PRO A 144 -7.95 15.68 18.15
N PHE A 145 -7.24 15.41 17.06
CA PHE A 145 -5.85 15.84 16.93
C PHE A 145 -5.84 17.34 16.62
N GLU A 146 -4.91 18.05 17.25
CA GLU A 146 -4.61 19.40 16.80
C GLU A 146 -4.04 19.34 15.38
N SER A 147 -4.58 20.15 14.50
CA SER A 147 -4.15 20.26 13.12
C SER A 147 -4.12 21.73 12.72
N ASP A 148 -2.98 22.17 12.25
CA ASP A 148 -2.72 23.53 11.77
C ASP A 148 -2.57 23.60 10.24
N GLY A 149 -2.90 22.52 9.53
CA GLY A 149 -2.74 22.44 8.08
C GLY A 149 -3.62 21.39 7.42
N PHE A 150 -3.33 21.15 6.15
CA PHE A 150 -4.02 20.17 5.33
C PHE A 150 -3.09 19.04 4.93
N VAL A 151 -3.61 17.81 4.88
CA VAL A 151 -2.92 16.66 4.35
C VAL A 151 -3.76 16.08 3.23
N GLN A 152 -3.19 16.03 2.05
CA GLN A 152 -3.84 15.48 0.86
C GLN A 152 -3.01 14.35 0.26
N PRO A 153 -3.30 13.10 0.61
CA PRO A 153 -2.71 11.97 -0.08
C PRO A 153 -3.20 11.92 -1.53
N TYR A 154 -2.28 11.69 -2.46
CA TYR A 154 -2.60 11.48 -3.86
C TYR A 154 -1.78 10.32 -4.43
N GLY A 155 -2.24 9.75 -5.51
CA GLY A 155 -1.52 8.74 -6.29
C GLY A 155 -1.43 9.17 -7.73
N ASP A 156 -0.39 8.72 -8.39
CA ASP A 156 -0.22 8.87 -9.83
C ASP A 156 -0.30 7.50 -10.50
N THR A 157 -0.78 7.44 -11.72
CA THR A 157 -0.94 6.20 -12.47
C THR A 157 -0.58 6.42 -13.94
N PRO A 158 0.07 5.44 -14.59
CA PRO A 158 0.32 5.52 -16.03
C PRO A 158 -0.92 5.19 -16.88
N LEU A 159 -2.07 4.94 -16.26
CA LEU A 159 -3.29 4.50 -16.96
C LEU A 159 -4.21 5.65 -17.38
N ASP A 160 -3.93 6.86 -16.94
CA ASP A 160 -4.62 8.08 -17.36
C ASP A 160 -3.63 9.10 -17.94
N HIS A 161 -4.15 10.26 -18.34
CA HIS A 161 -3.36 11.34 -18.92
C HIS A 161 -3.03 12.45 -17.92
N GLU A 162 -3.43 12.31 -16.66
CA GLU A 162 -3.16 13.28 -15.62
C GLU A 162 -1.82 12.99 -14.94
N THR A 163 -0.90 13.94 -15.03
CA THR A 163 0.38 13.91 -14.32
C THR A 163 0.23 14.60 -12.96
N VAL A 164 -0.53 13.99 -12.06
CA VAL A 164 -0.87 14.58 -10.75
C VAL A 164 0.38 14.88 -9.95
N GLY A 165 1.32 13.93 -9.88
CA GLY A 165 2.55 14.07 -9.12
C GLY A 165 3.44 15.21 -9.64
N GLU A 166 3.59 15.31 -10.98
CA GLU A 166 4.35 16.38 -11.62
C GLU A 166 3.71 17.75 -11.35
N ASN A 167 2.38 17.84 -11.54
CA ASN A 167 1.65 19.09 -11.34
C ASN A 167 1.74 19.58 -9.89
N VAL A 168 1.58 18.68 -8.91
CA VAL A 168 1.73 19.02 -7.49
C VAL A 168 3.15 19.48 -7.18
N TYR A 169 4.15 18.76 -7.68
CA TYR A 169 5.55 19.12 -7.48
C TYR A 169 5.88 20.51 -8.07
N LEU A 170 5.48 20.77 -9.31
CA LEU A 170 5.69 22.06 -9.98
C LEU A 170 4.97 23.20 -9.24
N ASN A 171 3.77 22.96 -8.73
CA ASN A 171 3.06 23.94 -7.93
C ASN A 171 3.79 24.29 -6.64
N ILE A 172 4.35 23.29 -5.95
CA ILE A 172 5.09 23.52 -4.69
C ILE A 172 6.37 24.34 -4.94
N ILE A 173 7.13 24.00 -5.99
CA ILE A 173 8.40 24.70 -6.26
C ILE A 173 8.22 26.10 -6.88
N SER A 174 7.04 26.42 -7.38
CA SER A 174 6.72 27.74 -7.97
C SER A 174 6.14 28.74 -6.95
N GLN A 175 5.92 28.32 -5.72
CA GLN A 175 5.49 29.18 -4.59
C GLN A 175 6.69 29.84 -3.92
#